data_1e1ff911a020ab53316a2da7c235d74d
#
_entry.id   1e1ff911a020ab53316a2da7c235d74d
#
_cell.length_a   1.000
_cell.length_b   1.000
_cell.length_c   1.000
_cell.angle_alpha   90.00
_cell.angle_beta   90.00
_cell.angle_gamma   90.00
#
_symmetry.space_group_name_H-M   'P 1'
#
loop_
_entity.id
_entity.type
_entity.pdbx_description
1 polymer ?
#
loop_
_entity_poly.entity_id
_entity_poly.type
_entity_poly.pdbx_seq_one_letter_code
_entity_poly.pdbx_strand_id
1 'polypeptide(L)'
;MKKAMQSATRLGAKGIKVTCGGRLGGAEIARSETYHEGTIPLQTIRADIEYGFAEAATTYGRIGVKVWIYKGEVLDTTLRAAAPEPAPRERRERRQGDRRQGERRERPQGERRERPNTRREGGNR
;
A
#
# COMPACT_ATOMS: atom_id res chain seq x y z
N MET A 1 -4.65 -0.57 -18.86
CA MET A 1 -3.38 -0.29 -19.54
C MET A 1 -3.48 0.92 -20.48
N LYS A 2 -4.31 0.93 -21.53
CA LYS A 2 -4.37 2.04 -22.52
C LYS A 2 -4.53 3.44 -21.92
N LYS A 3 -5.43 3.63 -20.94
CA LYS A 3 -5.62 4.91 -20.25
C LYS A 3 -4.35 5.40 -19.54
N ALA A 4 -3.60 4.50 -18.88
CA ALA A 4 -2.36 4.83 -18.20
C ALA A 4 -1.27 5.24 -19.20
N MET A 5 -1.18 4.55 -20.32
CA MET A 5 -0.23 4.88 -21.41
C MET A 5 -0.51 6.28 -21.96
N GLN A 6 -1.75 6.59 -22.30
CA GLN A 6 -2.14 7.92 -22.77
C GLN A 6 -1.83 9.02 -21.76
N SER A 7 -2.04 8.75 -20.45
CA SER A 7 -1.70 9.71 -19.40
C SER A 7 -0.20 9.96 -19.33
N ALA A 8 0.62 8.91 -19.41
CA ALA A 8 2.07 9.05 -19.39
C ALA A 8 2.61 9.81 -20.60
N THR A 9 2.07 9.53 -21.79
CA THR A 9 2.43 10.24 -23.04
C THR A 9 2.06 11.73 -22.95
N ARG A 10 0.89 12.06 -22.39
CA ARG A 10 0.50 13.47 -22.16
C ARG A 10 1.42 14.21 -21.19
N LEU A 11 1.98 13.50 -20.22
CA LEU A 11 2.92 14.07 -19.24
C LEU A 11 4.34 14.19 -19.79
N GLY A 12 4.58 13.85 -21.05
CA GLY A 12 5.85 14.02 -21.73
C GLY A 12 6.80 12.82 -21.64
N ALA A 13 6.32 11.64 -21.27
CA ALA A 13 7.12 10.42 -21.37
C ALA A 13 7.43 10.13 -22.86
N LYS A 14 8.70 9.85 -23.17
CA LYS A 14 9.16 9.48 -24.52
C LYS A 14 8.76 8.07 -24.93
N GLY A 15 8.48 7.24 -23.94
CA GLY A 15 7.96 5.90 -24.15
C GLY A 15 7.49 5.26 -22.85
N ILE A 16 6.58 4.32 -22.99
CA ILE A 16 6.04 3.53 -21.88
C ILE A 16 5.81 2.08 -22.30
N LYS A 17 6.16 1.16 -21.43
CA LYS A 17 5.84 -0.27 -21.56
C LYS A 17 5.12 -0.72 -20.30
N VAL A 18 3.98 -1.37 -20.47
CA VAL A 18 3.20 -1.93 -19.37
C VAL A 18 2.98 -3.41 -19.63
N THR A 19 3.32 -4.22 -18.66
CA THR A 19 3.09 -5.68 -18.70
C THR A 19 2.21 -6.07 -17.52
N CYS A 20 1.10 -6.75 -17.81
CA CYS A 20 0.21 -7.32 -16.83
C CYS A 20 0.22 -8.83 -16.96
N GLY A 21 0.37 -9.55 -15.85
CA GLY A 21 0.36 -11.00 -15.80
C GLY A 21 -0.54 -11.54 -14.69
N GLY A 22 -1.25 -12.61 -15.00
CA GLY A 22 -2.17 -13.26 -14.08
C GLY A 22 -3.45 -13.71 -14.76
N ARG A 23 -4.48 -13.98 -13.97
CA ARG A 23 -5.82 -14.34 -14.47
C ARG A 23 -6.59 -13.10 -14.92
N LEU A 24 -6.21 -12.57 -16.07
CA LEU A 24 -6.77 -11.35 -16.65
C LEU A 24 -8.25 -11.54 -16.99
N GLY A 25 -9.10 -10.64 -16.47
CA GLY A 25 -10.55 -10.71 -16.70
C GLY A 25 -11.23 -11.90 -16.02
N GLY A 26 -10.59 -12.58 -15.05
CA GLY A 26 -11.13 -13.74 -14.37
C GLY A 26 -10.97 -15.06 -15.12
N ALA A 27 -10.15 -15.10 -16.17
CA ALA A 27 -9.88 -16.32 -16.93
C ALA A 27 -9.24 -17.40 -16.05
N GLU A 28 -9.57 -18.67 -16.33
CA GLU A 28 -9.00 -19.81 -15.55
C GLU A 28 -7.50 -19.96 -15.79
N ILE A 29 -7.04 -19.70 -17.01
CA ILE A 29 -5.63 -19.79 -17.40
C ILE A 29 -5.01 -18.40 -17.32
N ALA A 30 -3.93 -18.26 -16.57
CA ALA A 30 -3.16 -17.02 -16.48
C ALA A 30 -2.53 -16.68 -17.83
N ARG A 31 -2.55 -15.40 -18.16
CA ARG A 31 -1.92 -14.84 -19.36
C ARG A 31 -1.06 -13.64 -18.98
N SER A 32 -0.14 -13.31 -19.87
CA SER A 32 0.64 -12.08 -19.79
C SER A 32 0.37 -11.23 -21.00
N GLU A 33 -0.04 -9.99 -20.78
CA GLU A 33 -0.26 -9.01 -21.84
C GLU A 33 0.71 -7.86 -21.69
N THR A 34 1.33 -7.47 -22.79
CA THR A 34 2.28 -6.38 -22.84
C THR A 34 1.84 -5.36 -23.88
N TYR A 35 1.78 -4.11 -23.45
CA TYR A 35 1.53 -2.97 -24.34
C TYR A 35 2.72 -2.01 -24.22
N HIS A 36 3.09 -1.41 -25.34
CA HIS A 36 4.13 -0.38 -25.38
C HIS A 36 3.72 0.75 -26.32
N GLU A 37 4.19 1.94 -26.03
CA GLU A 37 3.98 3.14 -26.84
C GLU A 37 5.26 3.98 -26.79
N GLY A 38 5.67 4.50 -27.94
CA GLY A 38 6.91 5.24 -28.07
C GLY A 38 8.15 4.34 -28.05
N THR A 39 9.29 4.91 -27.73
CA THR A 39 10.59 4.23 -27.72
C THR A 39 11.00 3.87 -26.30
N ILE A 40 11.46 2.63 -26.07
CA ILE A 40 11.94 2.19 -24.75
C ILE A 40 13.24 1.42 -24.95
N PRO A 41 14.37 2.11 -24.95
CA PRO A 41 15.67 1.49 -25.15
C PRO A 41 16.20 0.87 -23.84
N LEU A 42 15.70 -0.31 -23.48
CA LEU A 42 16.06 -0.98 -22.21
C LEU A 42 17.55 -1.36 -22.12
N GLN A 43 18.26 -1.45 -23.25
CA GLN A 43 19.68 -1.81 -23.29
C GLN A 43 20.60 -0.59 -23.27
N THR A 44 20.08 0.62 -23.39
CA THR A 44 20.86 1.86 -23.41
C THR A 44 21.13 2.35 -22.00
N ILE A 45 22.39 2.33 -21.55
CA ILE A 45 22.77 2.70 -20.17
C ILE A 45 22.47 4.17 -19.86
N ARG A 46 22.62 5.07 -20.85
CA ARG A 46 22.33 6.51 -20.69
C ARG A 46 20.83 6.84 -20.66
N ALA A 47 19.95 5.87 -20.93
CA ALA A 47 18.51 6.10 -20.91
C ALA A 47 18.00 6.15 -19.46
N ASP A 48 17.28 7.21 -19.12
CA ASP A 48 16.56 7.32 -17.83
C ASP A 48 15.22 6.60 -17.92
N ILE A 49 15.20 5.37 -17.41
CA ILE A 49 14.03 4.51 -17.41
C ILE A 49 13.63 4.24 -15.98
N GLU A 50 12.47 4.72 -15.59
CA GLU A 50 11.85 4.36 -14.31
C GLU A 50 11.12 3.04 -14.44
N TYR A 51 11.27 2.21 -13.39
CA TYR A 51 10.59 0.93 -13.27
C TYR A 51 9.68 0.94 -12.04
N GLY A 52 8.46 0.49 -12.23
CA GLY A 52 7.47 0.29 -11.17
C GLY A 52 6.85 -1.09 -11.23
N PHE A 53 6.58 -1.64 -10.06
CA PHE A 53 5.89 -2.91 -9.89
C PHE A 53 4.76 -2.76 -8.90
N ALA A 54 3.61 -3.33 -9.21
CA ALA A 54 2.45 -3.38 -8.32
C ALA A 54 1.69 -4.70 -8.50
N GLU A 55 1.02 -5.12 -7.45
CA GLU A 55 0.14 -6.29 -7.47
C GLU A 55 -1.28 -5.88 -7.15
N ALA A 56 -2.23 -6.35 -7.94
CA ALA A 56 -3.65 -6.22 -7.67
C ALA A 56 -4.20 -7.53 -7.11
N ALA A 57 -4.74 -7.49 -5.89
CA ALA A 57 -5.44 -8.61 -5.30
C ALA A 57 -6.86 -8.69 -5.86
N THR A 58 -7.20 -9.80 -6.49
CA THR A 58 -8.53 -10.08 -7.02
C THR A 58 -9.11 -11.34 -6.37
N THR A 59 -10.40 -11.58 -6.51
CA THR A 59 -11.06 -12.82 -6.05
C THR A 59 -10.48 -14.08 -6.69
N TYR A 60 -9.89 -13.96 -7.89
CA TYR A 60 -9.27 -15.05 -8.64
C TYR A 60 -7.76 -15.19 -8.44
N GLY A 61 -7.17 -14.40 -7.56
CA GLY A 61 -5.74 -14.39 -7.31
C GLY A 61 -5.13 -13.00 -7.46
N ARG A 62 -3.79 -12.93 -7.62
CA ARG A 62 -3.06 -11.70 -7.80
C ARG A 62 -2.67 -11.47 -9.23
N ILE A 63 -2.81 -10.24 -9.69
CA ILE A 63 -2.36 -9.79 -11.01
C ILE A 63 -1.14 -8.91 -10.77
N GLY A 64 0.01 -9.31 -11.33
CA GLY A 64 1.24 -8.51 -11.31
C GLY A 64 1.24 -7.50 -12.45
N VAL A 65 1.58 -6.26 -12.13
CA VAL A 65 1.73 -5.17 -13.10
C VAL A 65 3.15 -4.64 -13.05
N LYS A 66 3.81 -4.59 -14.20
CA LYS A 66 5.16 -4.03 -14.37
C LYS A 66 5.07 -2.87 -15.34
N VAL A 67 5.70 -1.76 -14.99
CA VAL A 67 5.68 -0.54 -15.82
C VAL A 67 7.10 -0.03 -15.99
N TRP A 68 7.47 0.32 -17.21
CA TRP A 68 8.71 1.02 -17.54
C TRP A 68 8.34 2.32 -18.22
N ILE A 69 8.89 3.42 -17.74
CA ILE A 69 8.66 4.76 -18.30
C ILE A 69 10.00 5.35 -18.70
N TYR A 70 10.14 5.63 -19.97
CA TYR A 70 11.32 6.29 -20.52
C TYR A 70 11.13 7.81 -20.52
N LYS A 71 11.95 8.50 -19.78
CA LYS A 71 11.93 9.97 -19.66
C LYS A 71 12.83 10.67 -20.65
N GLY A 72 13.88 10.01 -21.05
CA GLY A 72 14.88 10.58 -21.97
C GLY A 72 16.28 10.08 -21.69
N GLU A 73 17.27 10.67 -22.33
CA GLU A 73 18.67 10.35 -22.10
C GLU A 73 19.26 11.32 -21.08
N VAL A 74 20.09 10.78 -20.18
CA VAL A 74 20.90 11.55 -19.24
C VAL A 74 22.34 11.54 -19.75
N LEU A 75 22.83 12.70 -20.14
CA LEU A 75 24.19 12.87 -20.64
C LEU A 75 25.15 13.39 -19.57
N ASP A 76 24.62 13.81 -18.42
CA ASP A 76 25.41 14.30 -17.30
C ASP A 76 26.18 13.19 -16.62
N THR A 77 27.52 13.36 -16.58
CA THR A 77 28.44 12.42 -15.96
C THR A 77 28.50 12.56 -14.43
N THR A 78 27.80 13.53 -13.87
CA THR A 78 27.73 13.70 -12.42
C THR A 78 26.99 12.53 -11.80
N LEU A 79 27.68 11.75 -10.96
CA LEU A 79 27.08 10.68 -10.19
C LEU A 79 25.92 11.29 -9.38
N ARG A 80 24.71 10.87 -9.68
CA ARG A 80 23.55 11.25 -8.90
C ARG A 80 23.84 10.83 -7.46
N ALA A 81 24.04 11.80 -6.56
CA ALA A 81 24.23 11.50 -5.15
C ALA A 81 23.09 10.58 -4.71
N ALA A 82 23.45 9.40 -4.23
CA ALA A 82 22.46 8.47 -3.71
C ALA A 82 21.58 9.25 -2.73
N ALA A 83 20.27 9.21 -2.95
CA ALA A 83 19.35 9.81 -2.00
C ALA A 83 19.74 9.28 -0.62
N PRO A 84 19.89 10.13 0.42
CA PRO A 84 20.28 9.66 1.73
C PRO A 84 19.33 8.54 2.12
N GLU A 85 19.89 7.37 2.41
CA GLU A 85 19.08 6.26 2.91
C GLU A 85 18.28 6.79 4.10
N PRO A 86 16.96 6.53 4.16
CA PRO A 86 16.17 6.93 5.32
C PRO A 86 16.84 6.33 6.54
N ALA A 87 17.32 7.20 7.44
CA ALA A 87 17.96 6.79 8.67
C ALA A 87 17.17 5.65 9.33
N PRO A 88 17.83 4.59 9.82
CA PRO A 88 17.15 3.51 10.50
C PRO A 88 16.24 4.11 11.56
N ARG A 89 14.94 3.90 11.42
CA ARG A 89 13.99 4.33 12.44
C ARG A 89 14.41 3.65 13.71
N GLU A 90 15.07 4.40 14.59
CA GLU A 90 15.33 3.94 15.96
C GLU A 90 14.00 3.39 16.48
N ARG A 91 14.01 2.11 16.69
CA ARG A 91 12.93 1.39 17.35
C ARG A 91 12.84 2.03 18.73
N ARG A 92 11.94 3.01 18.85
CA ARG A 92 11.59 3.57 20.15
C ARG A 92 11.17 2.38 20.99
N GLU A 93 12.12 1.83 21.71
CA GLU A 93 11.84 0.94 22.83
C GLU A 93 10.85 1.68 23.71
N ARG A 94 9.63 1.18 23.68
CA ARG A 94 8.63 1.57 24.66
C ARG A 94 9.25 1.20 26.01
N ARG A 95 9.90 2.16 26.63
CA ARG A 95 10.15 2.13 28.06
C ARG A 95 8.78 2.06 28.72
N GLN A 96 8.33 0.85 28.91
CA GLN A 96 7.24 0.52 29.80
C GLN A 96 7.81 0.68 31.22
N GLY A 97 7.93 1.96 31.60
CA GLY A 97 8.32 2.36 32.94
C GLY A 97 7.24 1.93 33.90
N ASP A 98 7.54 0.91 34.59
CA ASP A 98 7.33 0.68 36.00
C ASP A 98 6.79 1.92 36.73
N ARG A 99 5.48 1.96 36.93
CA ARG A 99 4.79 2.79 37.92
C ARG A 99 3.53 2.09 38.40
N ARG A 100 3.69 1.03 39.16
CA ARG A 100 2.66 0.53 40.06
C ARG A 100 3.23 0.21 41.40
N GLN A 101 3.58 1.24 42.12
CA GLN A 101 3.66 1.18 43.59
C GLN A 101 2.87 2.37 44.12
N GLY A 102 1.92 2.08 44.97
CA GLY A 102 1.34 3.00 45.95
C GLY A 102 0.00 3.57 45.55
N GLU A 103 -1.06 2.92 45.97
CA GLU A 103 -2.07 3.48 46.88
C GLU A 103 -3.29 2.53 46.92
N ARG A 104 -3.19 1.68 47.92
CA ARG A 104 -4.35 0.99 48.49
C ARG A 104 -5.19 2.06 49.18
N ARG A 105 -6.16 2.62 48.51
CA ARG A 105 -7.23 3.39 49.18
C ARG A 105 -8.37 2.44 49.52
N GLU A 106 -8.55 2.31 50.83
CA GLU A 106 -9.69 1.66 51.46
C GLU A 106 -10.99 2.21 50.89
N ARG A 107 -11.88 1.29 50.48
CA ARG A 107 -13.27 1.62 50.15
C ARG A 107 -14.08 1.62 51.42
N PRO A 108 -14.80 2.68 51.75
CA PRO A 108 -15.81 2.64 52.83
C PRO A 108 -16.98 1.77 52.41
N GLN A 109 -17.34 0.87 53.31
CA GLN A 109 -18.63 0.15 53.29
C GLN A 109 -19.76 1.16 53.52
N GLY A 110 -20.74 1.14 52.61
CA GLY A 110 -21.92 1.97 52.75
C GLY A 110 -23.01 1.63 51.78
N GLU A 111 -24.06 1.02 52.31
CA GLU A 111 -25.44 1.01 51.89
C GLU A 111 -25.90 0.23 50.65
N ARG A 112 -26.43 -0.94 50.98
CA ARG A 112 -27.45 -1.69 50.26
C ARG A 112 -28.71 -0.84 50.07
N ARG A 113 -28.95 -0.33 48.87
CA ARG A 113 -30.28 0.13 48.49
C ARG A 113 -30.99 -0.96 47.69
N GLU A 114 -32.05 -1.47 48.32
CA GLU A 114 -33.02 -2.37 47.74
C GLU A 114 -33.68 -1.72 46.51
N ARG A 115 -33.74 -2.44 45.41
CA ARG A 115 -34.53 -2.07 44.25
C ARG A 115 -35.88 -2.77 44.32
N PRO A 116 -37.01 -2.07 44.20
CA PRO A 116 -38.33 -2.68 44.20
C PRO A 116 -38.55 -3.43 42.87
N ASN A 117 -39.04 -4.64 43.05
CA ASN A 117 -39.54 -5.57 42.06
C ASN A 117 -40.86 -5.06 41.47
N THR A 118 -40.87 -4.58 40.26
CA THR A 118 -42.11 -4.38 39.51
C THR A 118 -42.28 -5.46 38.44
N ARG A 119 -42.99 -6.50 38.87
CA ARG A 119 -43.70 -7.46 38.05
C ARG A 119 -44.71 -6.69 37.18
N ARG A 120 -44.63 -6.75 35.88
CA ARG A 120 -45.75 -6.47 34.99
C ARG A 120 -46.13 -7.76 34.28
N GLU A 121 -47.25 -8.25 34.77
CA GLU A 121 -48.13 -9.21 34.11
C GLU A 121 -48.89 -8.54 32.96
N GLY A 122 -49.23 -9.38 31.99
CA GLY A 122 -50.43 -9.20 31.17
C GLY A 122 -50.18 -8.68 29.77
N GLY A 123 -50.54 -9.50 28.80
CA GLY A 123 -51.78 -9.58 28.08
C GLY A 123 -51.55 -9.86 26.63
N ASN A 124 -51.80 -11.01 26.26
CA ASN A 124 -52.77 -11.57 25.33
C ASN A 124 -53.41 -10.58 24.31
N ARG A 125 -53.09 -10.73 23.04
CA ARG A 125 -53.98 -11.03 21.91
C ARG A 125 -53.21 -11.10 20.62
#